data_2f730ba40626c5f8f1db1762e65e56cc
#
_entry.id   2f730ba40626c5f8f1db1762e65e56cc
#
_cell.length_a   1.000
_cell.length_b   1.000
_cell.length_c   1.000
_cell.angle_alpha   90.00
_cell.angle_beta   90.00
_cell.angle_gamma   90.00
#
_symmetry.space_group_name_H-M   'P 1'
#
loop_
_entity.id
_entity.type
_entity.pdbx_description
1 polymer ?
#
loop_
_entity_poly.entity_id
_entity_poly.type
_entity_poly.pdbx_seq_one_letter_code
_entity_poly.pdbx_strand_id
1 'polypeptide(L)'
;NKVTLQTSSGNQIVLENLDDKLIEIDDEILIKKESKKIVFDQKKGIKKLSYNTLTVPYGKRFDVELSDGSIVYLNSGSSLKFPVQFINGMERKVYLDGEAFFNISENNKDIFKVVSNDAITEVYGTQFNVKSYKEDSFSEIILVDGSLGVKGLSDNQEIVSLKPGFRANVNQSNEKIEIFKVNTKIYTSWIDGRVIFRDENIDSMILKLERLYNVIITNDNKKLSDNFFNATIVVEEESIDEVMGYLKEVYNIKYQKFNNKIVIK
;
A
#
# COMPACT_ATOMS: atom_id res chain seq x y z
N ASN A 1 3.71 13.03 12.58
CA ASN A 1 3.51 12.05 11.50
C ASN A 1 4.22 12.53 10.24
N LYS A 2 5.41 12.00 9.96
CA LYS A 2 6.24 12.38 8.80
C LYS A 2 6.66 11.14 8.04
N VAL A 3 6.83 11.27 6.72
CA VAL A 3 7.40 10.19 5.90
C VAL A 3 8.86 10.04 6.25
N THR A 4 9.28 8.82 6.57
CA THR A 4 10.64 8.51 7.04
C THR A 4 11.26 7.38 6.24
N LEU A 5 12.57 7.51 5.99
CA LEU A 5 13.41 6.47 5.46
C LEU A 5 14.40 6.03 6.54
N GLN A 6 14.36 4.76 6.92
CA GLN A 6 15.40 4.13 7.73
C GLN A 6 16.38 3.43 6.80
N THR A 7 17.65 3.80 6.89
CA THR A 7 18.71 3.22 6.08
C THR A 7 19.20 1.90 6.65
N SER A 8 19.95 1.16 5.86
CA SER A 8 20.59 -0.10 6.25
C SER A 8 21.61 0.07 7.40
N SER A 9 22.17 1.27 7.59
CA SER A 9 23.03 1.63 8.71
C SER A 9 22.27 1.96 10.00
N GLY A 10 20.91 2.07 9.93
CA GLY A 10 20.05 2.42 11.05
C GLY A 10 19.73 3.91 11.17
N ASN A 11 20.28 4.77 10.30
CA ASN A 11 19.96 6.19 10.29
C ASN A 11 18.51 6.42 9.86
N GLN A 12 17.81 7.35 10.52
CA GLN A 12 16.44 7.72 10.17
C GLN A 12 16.40 9.13 9.56
N ILE A 13 15.83 9.25 8.38
CA ILE A 13 15.75 10.47 7.59
C ILE A 13 14.30 10.85 7.42
N VAL A 14 13.97 12.11 7.72
CA VAL A 14 12.64 12.68 7.46
C VAL A 14 12.62 13.26 6.05
N LEU A 15 11.90 12.61 5.14
CA LEU A 15 11.92 12.96 3.72
C LEU A 15 11.23 14.29 3.38
N GLU A 16 10.27 14.72 4.18
CA GLU A 16 9.54 15.98 3.96
C GLU A 16 10.41 17.23 4.17
N ASN A 17 11.44 17.12 4.99
CA ASN A 17 12.34 18.22 5.30
C ASN A 17 13.46 18.40 4.26
N LEU A 18 13.48 17.55 3.25
CA LEU A 18 14.50 17.57 2.23
C LEU A 18 14.02 18.41 1.04
N ASP A 19 14.82 19.38 0.65
CA ASP A 19 14.67 20.07 -0.65
C ASP A 19 14.85 19.04 -1.78
N ASP A 20 14.35 19.35 -2.98
CA ASP A 20 14.54 18.52 -4.18
C ASP A 20 16.03 18.49 -4.59
N LYS A 21 16.84 17.76 -3.84
CA LYS A 21 18.30 17.66 -3.99
C LYS A 21 18.76 16.21 -3.94
N LEU A 22 19.94 16.00 -4.52
CA LEU A 22 20.71 14.78 -4.29
C LEU A 22 21.18 14.75 -2.83
N ILE A 23 20.85 13.66 -2.15
CA ILE A 23 21.24 13.43 -0.76
C ILE A 23 22.18 12.23 -0.76
N GLU A 24 23.41 12.46 -0.32
CA GLU A 24 24.34 11.39 -0.05
C GLU A 24 24.11 10.89 1.37
N ILE A 25 23.87 9.59 1.49
CA ILE A 25 23.64 8.93 2.76
C ILE A 25 24.65 7.81 2.88
N ASP A 26 25.44 7.83 3.96
CA ASP A 26 26.38 6.76 4.32
C ASP A 26 27.45 6.46 3.23
N ASP A 27 27.97 7.48 2.53
CA ASP A 27 28.96 7.39 1.45
C ASP A 27 28.61 6.41 0.30
N GLU A 28 27.51 5.68 0.41
CA GLU A 28 27.14 4.61 -0.50
C GLU A 28 25.79 4.80 -1.23
N ILE A 29 24.92 5.68 -0.73
CA ILE A 29 23.54 5.82 -1.24
C ILE A 29 23.33 7.24 -1.73
N LEU A 30 23.04 7.39 -3.02
CA LEU A 30 22.52 8.64 -3.58
C LEU A 30 21.01 8.54 -3.69
N ILE A 31 20.30 9.43 -3.02
CA ILE A 31 18.85 9.55 -3.11
C ILE A 31 18.54 10.91 -3.74
N LYS A 32 17.77 10.89 -4.82
CA LYS A 32 17.17 12.10 -5.37
C LYS A 32 15.72 12.15 -4.95
N LYS A 33 15.34 13.18 -4.19
CA LYS A 33 13.94 13.46 -3.89
C LYS A 33 13.34 14.32 -5.02
N GLU A 34 12.18 13.90 -5.51
CA GLU A 34 11.38 14.61 -6.51
C GLU A 34 9.95 14.74 -5.98
N SER A 35 9.62 15.90 -5.35
CA SER A 35 8.29 16.12 -4.75
C SER A 35 7.89 15.01 -3.75
N LYS A 36 6.96 14.13 -4.11
CA LYS A 36 6.48 12.99 -3.29
C LYS A 36 7.16 11.65 -3.65
N LYS A 37 8.27 11.67 -4.39
CA LYS A 37 9.00 10.47 -4.83
C LYS A 37 10.47 10.53 -4.45
N ILE A 38 11.04 9.38 -4.10
CA ILE A 38 12.49 9.19 -4.00
C ILE A 38 12.97 8.22 -5.07
N VAL A 39 14.15 8.50 -5.61
CA VAL A 39 14.84 7.67 -6.61
C VAL A 39 16.18 7.26 -6.04
N PHE A 40 16.46 5.97 -6.09
CA PHE A 40 17.76 5.43 -5.67
C PHE A 40 18.68 5.33 -6.90
N ASP A 41 19.82 6.02 -6.86
CA ASP A 41 20.81 5.91 -7.93
C ASP A 41 21.63 4.61 -7.80
N GLN A 42 21.91 3.98 -8.95
CA GLN A 42 22.69 2.74 -9.00
C GLN A 42 24.19 3.06 -8.84
N LYS A 43 24.76 2.73 -7.68
CA LYS A 43 26.22 2.69 -7.54
C LYS A 43 26.78 1.34 -8.06
N LYS A 44 27.78 1.40 -8.92
CA LYS A 44 28.47 0.19 -9.41
C LYS A 44 29.28 -0.43 -8.25
N GLY A 45 29.09 -1.73 -8.03
CA GLY A 45 30.00 -2.52 -7.17
C GLY A 45 29.42 -2.97 -5.84
N ILE A 46 28.15 -2.70 -5.51
CA ILE A 46 27.50 -3.24 -4.31
C ILE A 46 27.34 -4.75 -4.46
N LYS A 47 28.06 -5.51 -3.61
CA LYS A 47 28.02 -6.99 -3.57
C LYS A 47 27.23 -7.54 -2.38
N LYS A 48 26.84 -6.68 -1.43
CA LYS A 48 26.18 -7.09 -0.20
C LYS A 48 24.72 -6.60 -0.23
N LEU A 49 23.80 -7.50 0.00
CA LEU A 49 22.38 -7.17 0.14
C LEU A 49 22.16 -6.40 1.45
N SER A 50 21.73 -5.15 1.36
CA SER A 50 21.35 -4.29 2.48
C SER A 50 19.97 -3.69 2.22
N TYR A 51 19.18 -3.43 3.26
CA TYR A 51 17.78 -3.02 3.15
C TYR A 51 17.52 -1.67 3.77
N ASN A 52 16.71 -0.87 3.09
CA ASN A 52 16.10 0.34 3.62
C ASN A 52 14.62 0.07 3.93
N THR A 53 14.04 0.89 4.81
CA THR A 53 12.60 0.85 5.11
C THR A 53 12.01 2.23 4.96
N LEU A 54 11.07 2.38 4.02
CA LEU A 54 10.28 3.60 3.82
C LEU A 54 8.96 3.45 4.57
N THR A 55 8.65 4.39 5.46
CA THR A 55 7.41 4.42 6.23
C THR A 55 6.60 5.66 5.92
N VAL A 56 5.36 5.45 5.51
CA VAL A 56 4.36 6.48 5.18
C VAL A 56 3.30 6.49 6.27
N PRO A 57 3.14 7.58 7.04
CA PRO A 57 2.13 7.65 8.09
C PRO A 57 0.72 7.82 7.52
N TYR A 58 -0.28 7.69 8.38
CA TYR A 58 -1.67 7.99 8.05
C TYR A 58 -1.81 9.42 7.52
N GLY A 59 -2.72 9.63 6.57
CA GLY A 59 -2.97 10.90 5.90
C GLY A 59 -1.96 11.29 4.83
N LYS A 60 -1.02 10.39 4.47
CA LYS A 60 0.02 10.68 3.48
C LYS A 60 0.18 9.55 2.47
N ARG A 61 0.76 9.89 1.33
CA ARG A 61 1.18 8.96 0.28
C ARG A 61 2.59 9.33 -0.16
N PHE A 62 3.35 8.34 -0.57
CA PHE A 62 4.72 8.57 -1.04
C PHE A 62 5.17 7.48 -2.01
N ASP A 63 6.00 7.85 -2.98
CA ASP A 63 6.42 6.95 -4.05
C ASP A 63 7.91 6.65 -3.93
N VAL A 64 8.32 5.48 -4.38
CA VAL A 64 9.72 5.11 -4.47
C VAL A 64 10.02 4.45 -5.81
N GLU A 65 11.10 4.90 -6.45
CA GLU A 65 11.69 4.22 -7.59
C GLU A 65 12.84 3.36 -7.09
N LEU A 66 12.72 2.07 -7.32
CA LEU A 66 13.70 1.07 -6.90
C LEU A 66 14.88 1.02 -7.89
N SER A 67 15.98 0.38 -7.49
CA SER A 67 17.21 0.32 -8.27
C SER A 67 17.11 -0.38 -9.62
N ASP A 68 16.03 -1.12 -9.87
CA ASP A 68 15.74 -1.78 -11.17
C ASP A 68 14.80 -0.93 -12.07
N GLY A 69 14.45 0.28 -11.64
CA GLY A 69 13.52 1.18 -12.32
C GLY A 69 12.05 0.85 -12.04
N SER A 70 11.75 -0.12 -11.18
CA SER A 70 10.39 -0.38 -10.73
C SER A 70 9.91 0.77 -9.85
N ILE A 71 8.63 1.17 -9.99
CA ILE A 71 8.02 2.24 -9.21
C ILE A 71 6.98 1.64 -8.26
N VAL A 72 7.06 1.99 -6.99
CA VAL A 72 6.11 1.59 -5.96
C VAL A 72 5.46 2.82 -5.37
N TYR A 73 4.14 2.89 -5.47
CA TYR A 73 3.30 3.91 -4.84
C TYR A 73 2.85 3.37 -3.49
N LEU A 74 3.13 4.06 -2.40
CA LEU A 74 2.71 3.64 -1.05
C LEU A 74 1.53 4.49 -0.57
N ASN A 75 0.49 3.80 -0.12
CA ASN A 75 -0.69 4.43 0.47
C ASN A 75 -0.47 4.74 1.96
N SER A 76 -1.42 5.45 2.54
CA SER A 76 -1.42 5.88 3.95
C SER A 76 -1.27 4.70 4.92
N GLY A 77 -0.37 4.86 5.90
CA GLY A 77 -0.12 3.84 6.91
C GLY A 77 0.72 2.65 6.43
N SER A 78 1.47 2.80 5.32
CA SER A 78 2.23 1.70 4.74
C SER A 78 3.72 1.78 5.04
N SER A 79 4.37 0.62 5.08
CA SER A 79 5.81 0.46 5.24
C SER A 79 6.34 -0.53 4.19
N LEU A 80 7.36 -0.11 3.46
CA LEU A 80 8.05 -0.94 2.47
C LEU A 80 9.51 -1.12 2.85
N LYS A 81 9.94 -2.36 3.05
CA LYS A 81 11.35 -2.72 3.21
C LYS A 81 11.86 -3.29 1.89
N PHE A 82 12.91 -2.68 1.34
CA PHE A 82 13.45 -3.02 0.03
C PHE A 82 14.98 -2.93 0.03
N PRO A 83 15.67 -3.69 -0.83
CA PRO A 83 17.12 -3.63 -0.92
C PRO A 83 17.58 -2.29 -1.51
N VAL A 84 18.70 -1.79 -1.04
CA VAL A 84 19.36 -0.58 -1.59
C VAL A 84 19.59 -0.75 -3.08
N GLN A 85 20.03 -1.96 -3.48
CA GLN A 85 20.23 -2.35 -4.87
C GLN A 85 19.87 -3.82 -5.05
N PHE A 86 19.15 -4.15 -6.13
CA PHE A 86 18.95 -5.53 -6.55
C PHE A 86 20.23 -6.08 -7.19
N ILE A 87 20.55 -7.32 -6.86
CA ILE A 87 21.75 -8.00 -7.34
C ILE A 87 21.33 -8.94 -8.49
N ASN A 88 21.95 -8.79 -9.65
CA ASN A 88 21.68 -9.63 -10.81
C ASN A 88 21.85 -11.12 -10.50
N GLY A 89 20.90 -11.94 -10.93
CA GLY A 89 20.86 -13.38 -10.65
C GLY A 89 20.32 -13.75 -9.28
N MET A 90 19.80 -12.80 -8.53
CA MET A 90 19.09 -13.00 -7.26
C MET A 90 17.64 -12.54 -7.38
N GLU A 91 16.78 -13.06 -6.51
CA GLU A 91 15.39 -12.60 -6.41
C GLU A 91 15.33 -11.10 -6.06
N ARG A 92 14.48 -10.34 -6.75
CA ARG A 92 14.14 -8.96 -6.40
C ARG A 92 13.07 -8.96 -5.33
N LYS A 93 13.44 -9.04 -4.05
CA LYS A 93 12.51 -9.23 -2.92
C LYS A 93 12.30 -7.95 -2.12
N VAL A 94 11.03 -7.63 -1.89
CA VAL A 94 10.59 -6.55 -1.01
C VAL A 94 9.57 -7.05 0.01
N TYR A 95 9.40 -6.29 1.11
CA TYR A 95 8.45 -6.63 2.18
C TYR A 95 7.50 -5.46 2.38
N LEU A 96 6.20 -5.73 2.37
CA LEU A 96 5.13 -4.76 2.52
C LEU A 96 4.29 -5.03 3.77
N ASP A 97 4.10 -3.99 4.56
CA ASP A 97 3.04 -3.88 5.57
C ASP A 97 2.17 -2.67 5.19
N GLY A 98 0.91 -2.87 4.84
CA GLY A 98 0.04 -1.80 4.35
C GLY A 98 -0.45 -1.99 2.91
N GLU A 99 -0.61 -0.91 2.18
CA GLU A 99 -1.08 -0.93 0.79
C GLU A 99 -0.10 -0.24 -0.14
N ALA A 100 0.22 -0.92 -1.26
CA ALA A 100 1.05 -0.36 -2.31
C ALA A 100 0.60 -0.83 -3.69
N PHE A 101 0.74 0.07 -4.66
CA PHE A 101 0.66 -0.27 -6.07
C PHE A 101 2.06 -0.40 -6.65
N PHE A 102 2.27 -1.49 -7.34
CA PHE A 102 3.54 -1.86 -7.94
C PHE A 102 3.46 -1.74 -9.45
N ASN A 103 4.37 -0.97 -10.03
CA ASN A 103 4.64 -0.93 -11.47
C ASN A 103 6.05 -1.49 -11.68
N ILE A 104 6.13 -2.81 -11.90
CA ILE A 104 7.39 -3.54 -11.91
C ILE A 104 7.98 -3.57 -13.30
N SER A 105 9.25 -3.16 -13.40
CA SER A 105 10.06 -3.24 -14.63
C SER A 105 10.22 -4.67 -15.07
N GLU A 106 10.00 -4.91 -16.37
CA GLU A 106 10.09 -6.24 -16.96
C GLU A 106 11.51 -6.79 -16.84
N ASN A 107 11.61 -7.99 -16.26
CA ASN A 107 12.85 -8.76 -16.18
C ASN A 107 12.51 -10.25 -16.15
N ASN A 108 12.71 -10.90 -17.29
CA ASN A 108 12.39 -12.33 -17.48
C ASN A 108 13.39 -13.29 -16.84
N LYS A 109 14.46 -12.78 -16.22
CA LYS A 109 15.49 -13.61 -15.57
C LYS A 109 15.33 -13.64 -14.05
N ASP A 110 15.08 -12.48 -13.46
CA ASP A 110 15.07 -12.33 -12.00
C ASP A 110 13.64 -12.00 -11.54
N ILE A 111 13.03 -12.93 -10.84
CA ILE A 111 11.67 -12.79 -10.32
C ILE A 111 11.59 -11.64 -9.31
N PHE A 112 10.50 -10.87 -9.34
CA PHE A 112 10.18 -9.89 -8.31
C PHE A 112 9.18 -10.49 -7.32
N LYS A 113 9.50 -10.42 -6.02
CA LYS A 113 8.67 -10.97 -4.95
C LYS A 113 8.25 -9.88 -3.97
N VAL A 114 6.95 -9.78 -3.71
CA VAL A 114 6.40 -9.00 -2.61
C VAL A 114 5.99 -9.96 -1.52
N VAL A 115 6.63 -9.87 -0.35
CA VAL A 115 6.24 -10.59 0.86
C VAL A 115 5.39 -9.64 1.68
N SER A 116 4.13 -9.98 1.89
CA SER A 116 3.18 -9.23 2.72
C SER A 116 2.79 -10.03 3.97
N ASN A 117 1.85 -9.53 4.80
CA ASN A 117 1.50 -10.19 6.06
C ASN A 117 0.96 -11.61 5.88
N ASP A 118 0.24 -11.89 4.79
CA ASP A 118 -0.47 -13.16 4.58
C ASP A 118 -0.08 -13.85 3.27
N ALA A 119 0.66 -13.18 2.39
CA ALA A 119 0.88 -13.67 1.03
C ALA A 119 2.28 -13.36 0.48
N ILE A 120 2.72 -14.19 -0.44
CA ILE A 120 3.83 -13.94 -1.33
C ILE A 120 3.28 -13.79 -2.74
N THR A 121 3.60 -12.65 -3.36
CA THR A 121 3.24 -12.33 -4.75
C THR A 121 4.49 -12.38 -5.61
N GLU A 122 4.44 -13.10 -6.73
CA GLU A 122 5.57 -13.33 -7.64
C GLU A 122 5.25 -12.83 -9.05
N VAL A 123 6.14 -11.98 -9.62
CA VAL A 123 5.95 -11.37 -10.95
C VAL A 123 7.28 -11.22 -11.69
N TYR A 124 7.22 -11.03 -13.02
CA TYR A 124 8.39 -10.71 -13.86
C TYR A 124 8.37 -9.28 -14.42
N GLY A 125 7.18 -8.70 -14.64
CA GLY A 125 6.93 -7.35 -15.13
C GLY A 125 5.42 -7.16 -15.18
N THR A 126 4.86 -6.39 -14.26
CA THR A 126 3.42 -6.48 -13.92
C THR A 126 2.99 -5.22 -13.20
N GLN A 127 1.74 -4.81 -13.43
CA GLN A 127 1.06 -3.76 -12.67
C GLN A 127 0.00 -4.39 -11.76
N PHE A 128 0.15 -4.21 -10.46
CA PHE A 128 -0.76 -4.80 -9.47
C PHE A 128 -0.80 -4.00 -8.17
N ASN A 129 -1.90 -4.14 -7.44
CA ASN A 129 -2.08 -3.58 -6.10
C ASN A 129 -2.01 -4.69 -5.06
N VAL A 130 -1.31 -4.45 -3.96
CA VAL A 130 -1.33 -5.30 -2.76
C VAL A 130 -1.80 -4.46 -1.59
N LYS A 131 -2.88 -4.91 -0.93
CA LYS A 131 -3.36 -4.36 0.33
C LYS A 131 -3.27 -5.43 1.40
N SER A 132 -2.42 -5.21 2.40
CA SER A 132 -2.10 -6.18 3.44
C SER A 132 -1.73 -5.44 4.73
N TYR A 133 -2.72 -4.81 5.36
CA TYR A 133 -2.56 -4.22 6.69
C TYR A 133 -2.78 -5.30 7.75
N LYS A 134 -2.08 -5.21 8.88
CA LYS A 134 -2.17 -6.18 9.97
C LYS A 134 -3.55 -6.26 10.62
N GLU A 135 -4.28 -5.14 10.61
CA GLU A 135 -5.63 -5.05 11.17
C GLU A 135 -6.73 -5.49 10.20
N ASP A 136 -6.41 -5.72 8.92
CA ASP A 136 -7.36 -6.23 7.94
C ASP A 136 -7.50 -7.77 8.08
N SER A 137 -8.68 -8.29 7.73
CA SER A 137 -8.96 -9.74 7.89
C SER A 137 -8.26 -10.62 6.87
N PHE A 138 -7.79 -10.05 5.77
CA PHE A 138 -7.12 -10.75 4.67
C PHE A 138 -6.30 -9.77 3.83
N SER A 139 -5.32 -10.31 3.12
CA SER A 139 -4.60 -9.57 2.09
C SER A 139 -5.35 -9.63 0.77
N GLU A 140 -5.43 -8.49 0.08
CA GLU A 140 -6.03 -8.36 -1.26
C GLU A 140 -4.92 -8.10 -2.28
N ILE A 141 -4.83 -8.95 -3.29
CA ILE A 141 -3.89 -8.80 -4.40
C ILE A 141 -4.70 -8.63 -5.68
N ILE A 142 -4.58 -7.50 -6.36
CA ILE A 142 -5.35 -7.15 -7.56
C ILE A 142 -4.41 -7.02 -8.75
N LEU A 143 -4.61 -7.85 -9.78
CA LEU A 143 -3.83 -7.77 -11.01
C LEU A 143 -4.49 -6.81 -12.01
N VAL A 144 -3.72 -5.78 -12.41
CA VAL A 144 -4.15 -4.78 -13.40
C VAL A 144 -3.68 -5.17 -14.79
N ASP A 145 -2.38 -5.46 -14.95
CA ASP A 145 -1.77 -5.83 -16.22
C ASP A 145 -0.61 -6.80 -16.01
N GLY A 146 -0.35 -7.68 -16.98
CA GLY A 146 0.71 -8.68 -16.95
C GLY A 146 0.27 -10.03 -16.39
N SER A 147 1.16 -10.70 -15.66
CA SER A 147 0.93 -12.00 -15.03
C SER A 147 1.46 -12.03 -13.61
N LEU A 148 0.74 -12.73 -12.71
CA LEU A 148 1.04 -12.76 -11.30
C LEU A 148 0.74 -14.14 -10.72
N GLY A 149 1.67 -14.65 -9.91
CA GLY A 149 1.46 -15.79 -9.03
C GLY A 149 1.29 -15.33 -7.59
N VAL A 150 0.33 -15.90 -6.87
CA VAL A 150 0.10 -15.64 -5.45
C VAL A 150 0.06 -16.95 -4.67
N LYS A 151 0.66 -16.95 -3.47
CA LYS A 151 0.56 -18.05 -2.49
C LYS A 151 0.54 -17.48 -1.08
N GLY A 152 0.05 -18.27 -0.12
CA GLY A 152 0.21 -17.96 1.30
C GLY A 152 1.66 -18.09 1.77
N LEU A 153 1.89 -17.86 3.05
CA LEU A 153 3.24 -17.87 3.65
C LEU A 153 3.76 -19.28 3.93
N SER A 154 2.88 -20.28 3.98
CA SER A 154 3.29 -21.68 4.23
C SER A 154 4.09 -22.24 3.07
N ASP A 155 5.18 -22.95 3.37
CA ASP A 155 6.11 -23.49 2.37
C ASP A 155 5.46 -24.47 1.39
N ASN A 156 4.37 -25.14 1.78
CA ASN A 156 3.70 -26.17 0.99
C ASN A 156 2.53 -25.69 0.15
N GLN A 157 2.29 -24.36 0.08
CA GLN A 157 1.18 -23.85 -0.73
C GLN A 157 1.54 -23.76 -2.21
N GLU A 158 0.60 -24.22 -3.04
CA GLU A 158 0.70 -24.06 -4.50
C GLU A 158 0.53 -22.59 -4.90
N ILE A 159 1.27 -22.20 -5.94
CA ILE A 159 1.13 -20.85 -6.53
C ILE A 159 -0.13 -20.83 -7.38
N VAL A 160 -1.02 -19.91 -7.06
CA VAL A 160 -2.24 -19.65 -7.82
C VAL A 160 -1.99 -18.50 -8.78
N SER A 161 -2.20 -18.75 -10.08
CA SER A 161 -2.05 -17.72 -11.12
C SER A 161 -3.28 -16.80 -11.15
N LEU A 162 -3.04 -15.49 -11.15
CA LEU A 162 -4.06 -14.47 -11.29
C LEU A 162 -4.04 -13.90 -12.72
N LYS A 163 -5.21 -13.57 -13.26
CA LYS A 163 -5.37 -12.90 -14.57
C LYS A 163 -5.70 -11.42 -14.37
N PRO A 164 -5.39 -10.53 -15.33
CA PRO A 164 -5.82 -9.13 -15.29
C PRO A 164 -7.34 -9.00 -15.07
N GLY A 165 -7.73 -8.06 -14.21
CA GLY A 165 -9.13 -7.88 -13.81
C GLY A 165 -9.61 -8.81 -12.70
N PHE A 166 -8.70 -9.54 -12.04
CA PHE A 166 -9.04 -10.39 -10.91
C PHE A 166 -8.34 -9.95 -9.63
N ARG A 167 -8.98 -10.26 -8.50
CA ARG A 167 -8.49 -10.08 -7.14
C ARG A 167 -8.36 -11.43 -6.47
N ALA A 168 -7.26 -11.66 -5.77
CA ALA A 168 -7.10 -12.75 -4.82
C ALA A 168 -7.22 -12.21 -3.39
N ASN A 169 -8.03 -12.86 -2.57
CA ASN A 169 -8.07 -12.68 -1.12
C ASN A 169 -7.31 -13.84 -0.47
N VAL A 170 -6.32 -13.51 0.34
CA VAL A 170 -5.52 -14.49 1.07
C VAL A 170 -5.74 -14.30 2.56
N ASN A 171 -6.24 -15.33 3.23
CA ASN A 171 -6.49 -15.30 4.66
C ASN A 171 -5.48 -16.18 5.40
N GLN A 172 -4.79 -15.61 6.39
CA GLN A 172 -3.78 -16.29 7.17
C GLN A 172 -4.33 -17.47 7.97
N SER A 173 -5.56 -17.35 8.49
CA SER A 173 -6.13 -18.33 9.41
C SER A 173 -6.59 -19.64 8.76
N ASN A 174 -6.95 -19.61 7.47
CA ASN A 174 -7.47 -20.78 6.74
C ASN A 174 -6.68 -21.15 5.49
N GLU A 175 -5.58 -20.44 5.22
CA GLU A 175 -4.66 -20.63 4.08
C GLU A 175 -5.34 -20.66 2.70
N LYS A 176 -6.61 -20.25 2.63
CA LYS A 176 -7.42 -20.32 1.42
C LYS A 176 -7.23 -19.06 0.60
N ILE A 177 -7.02 -19.24 -0.70
CA ILE A 177 -6.99 -18.17 -1.69
C ILE A 177 -8.32 -18.17 -2.43
N GLU A 178 -9.08 -17.08 -2.32
CA GLU A 178 -10.33 -16.90 -3.03
C GLU A 178 -10.13 -15.87 -4.15
N ILE A 179 -10.66 -16.18 -5.36
CA ILE A 179 -10.46 -15.35 -6.55
C ILE A 179 -11.79 -14.75 -6.99
N PHE A 180 -11.79 -13.44 -7.22
CA PHE A 180 -12.96 -12.67 -7.66
C PHE A 180 -12.63 -11.86 -8.91
N LYS A 181 -13.55 -11.80 -9.86
CA LYS A 181 -13.48 -10.83 -10.97
C LYS A 181 -13.89 -9.46 -10.46
N VAL A 182 -13.07 -8.44 -10.69
CA VAL A 182 -13.27 -7.09 -10.15
C VAL A 182 -13.03 -6.00 -11.20
N ASN A 183 -13.57 -4.81 -10.93
CA ASN A 183 -13.14 -3.59 -11.60
C ASN A 183 -11.90 -3.05 -10.88
N THR A 184 -10.73 -3.21 -11.48
CA THR A 184 -9.45 -2.82 -10.88
C THR A 184 -9.38 -1.34 -10.50
N LYS A 185 -10.09 -0.46 -11.23
CA LYS A 185 -10.12 0.98 -10.93
C LYS A 185 -10.63 1.30 -9.52
N ILE A 186 -11.50 0.47 -8.96
CA ILE A 186 -11.99 0.65 -7.58
C ILE A 186 -10.84 0.54 -6.58
N TYR A 187 -9.86 -0.33 -6.87
CA TYR A 187 -8.73 -0.65 -5.99
C TYR A 187 -7.47 0.16 -6.27
N THR A 188 -7.40 0.86 -7.40
CA THR A 188 -6.20 1.61 -7.82
C THR A 188 -6.43 3.10 -7.94
N SER A 189 -7.69 3.57 -7.84
CA SER A 189 -8.05 4.99 -7.96
C SER A 189 -7.39 5.89 -6.89
N TRP A 190 -6.95 5.29 -5.78
CA TRP A 190 -6.25 6.01 -4.72
C TRP A 190 -4.91 6.63 -5.19
N ILE A 191 -4.27 6.05 -6.23
CA ILE A 191 -3.06 6.58 -6.86
C ILE A 191 -3.33 8.00 -7.41
N ASP A 192 -4.53 8.18 -7.98
CA ASP A 192 -5.00 9.47 -8.54
C ASP A 192 -5.72 10.34 -7.49
N GLY A 193 -5.59 10.04 -6.21
CA GLY A 193 -6.22 10.79 -5.12
C GLY A 193 -7.71 10.53 -4.92
N ARG A 194 -8.28 9.51 -5.55
CA ARG A 194 -9.68 9.15 -5.42
C ARG A 194 -9.85 7.84 -4.69
N VAL A 195 -10.77 7.78 -3.74
CA VAL A 195 -11.13 6.54 -3.06
C VAL A 195 -12.58 6.19 -3.37
N ILE A 196 -12.76 5.00 -3.93
CA ILE A 196 -14.07 4.51 -4.35
C ILE A 196 -14.51 3.40 -3.39
N PHE A 197 -15.61 3.62 -2.71
CA PHE A 197 -16.32 2.63 -1.92
C PHE A 197 -17.43 2.01 -2.78
N ARG A 198 -17.48 0.69 -2.86
CA ARG A 198 -18.51 -0.07 -3.56
C ARG A 198 -18.93 -1.24 -2.72
N ASP A 199 -20.19 -1.23 -2.31
CA ASP A 199 -20.79 -2.24 -1.45
C ASP A 199 -19.87 -2.54 -0.24
N GLU A 200 -19.32 -1.48 0.36
CA GLU A 200 -18.39 -1.53 1.47
C GLU A 200 -19.15 -1.55 2.79
N ASN A 201 -18.82 -2.46 3.69
CA ASN A 201 -19.37 -2.42 5.04
C ASN A 201 -18.78 -1.27 5.85
N ILE A 202 -19.49 -0.84 6.91
CA ILE A 202 -19.10 0.33 7.69
C ILE A 202 -17.73 0.18 8.35
N ASP A 203 -17.38 -1.01 8.84
CA ASP A 203 -16.15 -1.22 9.58
C ASP A 203 -14.94 -1.13 8.65
N SER A 204 -15.02 -1.69 7.44
CA SER A 204 -14.00 -1.54 6.39
C SER A 204 -13.89 -0.09 5.92
N MET A 205 -15.02 0.62 5.74
CA MET A 205 -15.04 2.05 5.40
C MET A 205 -14.34 2.89 6.48
N ILE A 206 -14.63 2.63 7.75
CA ILE A 206 -14.00 3.31 8.89
C ILE A 206 -12.48 3.16 8.84
N LEU A 207 -11.96 1.92 8.72
CA LEU A 207 -10.51 1.68 8.64
C LEU A 207 -9.85 2.46 7.49
N LYS A 208 -10.50 2.52 6.32
CA LYS A 208 -10.00 3.31 5.19
C LYS A 208 -10.01 4.81 5.50
N LEU A 209 -11.08 5.35 6.07
CA LEU A 209 -11.18 6.76 6.45
C LEU A 209 -10.17 7.16 7.52
N GLU A 210 -9.95 6.31 8.54
CA GLU A 210 -8.94 6.53 9.57
C GLU A 210 -7.54 6.66 8.97
N ARG A 211 -7.17 5.75 8.05
CA ARG A 211 -5.89 5.79 7.35
C ARG A 211 -5.74 7.04 6.47
N LEU A 212 -6.79 7.40 5.72
CA LEU A 212 -6.77 8.52 4.77
C LEU A 212 -6.66 9.88 5.46
N TYR A 213 -7.37 10.08 6.56
CA TYR A 213 -7.51 11.38 7.22
C TYR A 213 -6.74 11.49 8.54
N ASN A 214 -6.07 10.41 8.98
CA ASN A 214 -5.37 10.33 10.26
C ASN A 214 -6.29 10.73 11.43
N VAL A 215 -7.47 10.14 11.47
CA VAL A 215 -8.49 10.31 12.51
C VAL A 215 -8.77 8.98 13.20
N ILE A 216 -9.46 9.02 14.32
CA ILE A 216 -9.97 7.85 15.05
C ILE A 216 -11.48 7.83 14.91
N ILE A 217 -12.06 6.75 14.38
CA ILE A 217 -13.50 6.61 14.21
C ILE A 217 -13.97 5.38 14.98
N THR A 218 -14.89 5.55 15.91
CA THR A 218 -15.53 4.44 16.64
C THR A 218 -16.99 4.32 16.23
N ASN A 219 -17.44 3.09 16.01
CA ASN A 219 -18.84 2.81 15.68
C ASN A 219 -19.56 2.20 16.88
N ASP A 220 -20.39 3.01 17.56
CA ASP A 220 -21.26 2.56 18.65
C ASP A 220 -22.61 2.02 18.13
N ASN A 221 -22.88 2.20 16.82
CA ASN A 221 -24.14 1.78 16.20
C ASN A 221 -24.02 0.43 15.49
N LYS A 222 -24.21 -0.64 16.22
CA LYS A 222 -24.13 -2.02 15.68
C LYS A 222 -25.10 -2.30 14.53
N LYS A 223 -26.19 -1.52 14.37
CA LYS A 223 -27.15 -1.71 13.27
C LYS A 223 -26.56 -1.33 11.90
N LEU A 224 -25.48 -0.55 11.88
CA LEU A 224 -24.79 -0.18 10.63
C LEU A 224 -23.90 -1.29 10.07
N SER A 225 -23.56 -2.30 10.87
CA SER A 225 -22.66 -3.40 10.42
C SER A 225 -23.23 -4.23 9.27
N ASP A 226 -24.56 -4.27 9.13
CA ASP A 226 -25.25 -4.97 8.03
C ASP A 226 -25.49 -4.09 6.81
N ASN A 227 -25.13 -2.80 6.86
CA ASN A 227 -25.33 -1.86 5.76
C ASN A 227 -24.10 -1.79 4.86
N PHE A 228 -24.38 -1.61 3.57
CA PHE A 228 -23.36 -1.42 2.54
C PHE A 228 -23.39 0.03 2.04
N PHE A 229 -22.20 0.59 1.84
CA PHE A 229 -22.01 1.98 1.49
C PHE A 229 -21.36 2.13 0.13
N ASN A 230 -21.80 3.13 -0.62
CA ASN A 230 -21.24 3.51 -1.90
C ASN A 230 -20.89 4.99 -1.87
N ALA A 231 -19.63 5.31 -2.09
CA ALA A 231 -19.15 6.69 -2.13
C ALA A 231 -17.92 6.80 -3.05
N THR A 232 -17.66 7.99 -3.52
CA THR A 232 -16.38 8.34 -4.16
C THR A 232 -15.89 9.62 -3.49
N ILE A 233 -14.67 9.59 -2.98
CA ILE A 233 -14.03 10.69 -2.26
C ILE A 233 -12.80 11.14 -3.06
N VAL A 234 -12.62 12.46 -3.20
CA VAL A 234 -11.41 13.09 -3.74
C VAL A 234 -10.60 13.61 -2.55
N VAL A 235 -9.63 12.81 -2.11
CA VAL A 235 -8.96 12.97 -0.80
C VAL A 235 -8.26 14.33 -0.61
N GLU A 236 -7.76 14.95 -1.69
CA GLU A 236 -7.09 16.24 -1.62
C GLU A 236 -8.07 17.46 -1.64
N GLU A 237 -9.33 17.22 -2.03
CA GLU A 237 -10.37 18.24 -2.16
C GLU A 237 -11.40 18.20 -1.04
N GLU A 238 -11.61 17.02 -0.43
CA GLU A 238 -12.67 16.79 0.54
C GLU A 238 -12.08 16.48 1.92
N SER A 239 -12.43 17.28 2.90
CA SER A 239 -12.07 17.08 4.31
C SER A 239 -12.89 15.94 4.93
N ILE A 240 -12.40 15.38 6.04
CA ILE A 240 -13.17 14.37 6.80
C ILE A 240 -14.54 14.91 7.28
N ASP A 241 -14.65 16.22 7.53
CA ASP A 241 -15.91 16.82 7.95
C ASP A 241 -16.95 16.82 6.83
N GLU A 242 -16.53 17.09 5.59
CA GLU A 242 -17.38 17.01 4.40
C GLU A 242 -17.81 15.57 4.14
N VAL A 243 -16.88 14.62 4.22
CA VAL A 243 -17.18 13.19 4.05
C VAL A 243 -18.19 12.72 5.10
N MET A 244 -18.00 13.06 6.36
CA MET A 244 -18.96 12.73 7.44
C MET A 244 -20.30 13.43 7.25
N GLY A 245 -20.30 14.66 6.68
CA GLY A 245 -21.50 15.38 6.28
C GLY A 245 -22.31 14.62 5.24
N TYR A 246 -21.67 14.11 4.19
CA TYR A 246 -22.32 13.28 3.15
C TYR A 246 -22.89 11.97 3.73
N LEU A 247 -22.12 11.31 4.59
CA LEU A 247 -22.60 10.09 5.25
C LEU A 247 -23.83 10.34 6.14
N LYS A 248 -23.87 11.51 6.81
CA LYS A 248 -25.03 11.94 7.58
C LYS A 248 -26.24 12.20 6.69
N GLU A 249 -26.08 12.92 5.59
CA GLU A 249 -27.17 13.30 4.69
C GLU A 249 -27.73 12.12 3.90
N VAL A 250 -26.85 11.30 3.34
CA VAL A 250 -27.25 10.20 2.44
C VAL A 250 -27.67 8.95 3.18
N TYR A 251 -26.95 8.62 4.28
CA TYR A 251 -27.18 7.36 5.01
C TYR A 251 -27.78 7.57 6.41
N ASN A 252 -28.11 8.84 6.78
CA ASN A 252 -28.63 9.21 8.09
C ASN A 252 -27.74 8.78 9.28
N ILE A 253 -26.42 8.76 9.05
CA ILE A 253 -25.43 8.41 10.09
C ILE A 253 -25.32 9.57 11.06
N LYS A 254 -25.62 9.30 12.34
CA LYS A 254 -25.42 10.27 13.42
C LYS A 254 -24.02 10.10 13.98
N TYR A 255 -23.31 11.21 14.18
CA TYR A 255 -21.97 11.18 14.76
C TYR A 255 -21.70 12.39 15.65
N GLN A 256 -20.70 12.26 16.51
CA GLN A 256 -20.12 13.34 17.31
C GLN A 256 -18.61 13.39 17.02
N LYS A 257 -18.05 14.60 16.88
CA LYS A 257 -16.62 14.80 16.65
C LYS A 257 -15.99 15.56 17.80
N PHE A 258 -14.85 15.06 18.26
CA PHE A 258 -14.03 15.64 19.32
C PHE A 258 -12.58 15.67 18.84
N ASN A 259 -12.09 16.82 18.37
CA ASN A 259 -10.78 16.96 17.73
C ASN A 259 -10.61 15.98 16.55
N ASN A 260 -9.68 15.02 16.69
CA ASN A 260 -9.43 13.97 15.67
C ASN A 260 -10.21 12.68 15.92
N LYS A 261 -11.12 12.65 16.91
CA LYS A 261 -11.95 11.48 17.21
C LYS A 261 -13.39 11.71 16.76
N ILE A 262 -13.96 10.73 16.05
CA ILE A 262 -15.35 10.71 15.59
C ILE A 262 -16.03 9.49 16.23
N VAL A 263 -17.23 9.68 16.76
CA VAL A 263 -18.04 8.60 17.35
C VAL A 263 -19.36 8.52 16.59
N ILE A 264 -19.57 7.44 15.86
CA ILE A 264 -20.83 7.11 15.18
C ILE A 264 -21.81 6.56 16.23
N LYS A 265 -23.09 7.04 16.20
CA LYS A 265 -24.12 6.75 17.21
C LYS A 265 -25.27 5.93 16.62
#